data_c6df0679b2b9dce040717eca14c0dd32
#
_entry.id   c6df0679b2b9dce040717eca14c0dd32
#
_cell.length_a   1.000
_cell.length_b   1.000
_cell.length_c   1.000
_cell.angle_alpha   90.00
_cell.angle_beta   90.00
_cell.angle_gamma   90.00
#
_symmetry.space_group_name_H-M   'P 1'
#
loop_
_entity.id
_entity.type
_entity.pdbx_description
1 polymer ?
#
loop_
_entity_poly.entity_id
_entity_poly.type
_entity_poly.pdbx_seq_one_letter_code
_entity_poly.pdbx_strand_id
1 'polypeptide(L)'
;MPLGLLAQQVWARDPNDVGKRARRKQLPISQKESQQWLHSLDAVCTARDCCPTTRLVSVGDREADVYDVLAAARPAGVALLLRAAWDRCVSGPERYIWATVEAQPVVERLLLHVPRRGPQAARDATLALRFCPVTRCPPRHRQREGLPTVTLWAVQVQEVDPPTDVTPIEGLLLTTVAVDTMAEAIERVEWYACRWGIEVWHRILKSGCRIEERQLASGERLQRGLTLYSVIAWRIFYATMLARAVPEMPCSVLLELDEWQALYCAIHPCPTPPEEPPSLDQAVRWIAQLGGFVGRRRRDQPGAETLWRGFQHFMDLTKMYRIMRPEPSIRPKPS
;
A
#
# COMPACT_ATOMS: atom_id res chain seq x y z
N MET A 1 0.30 -4.43 8.50
CA MET A 1 1.75 -4.65 8.18
C MET A 1 1.91 -5.02 6.72
N PRO A 2 2.91 -4.51 5.97
CA PRO A 2 3.16 -4.88 4.57
C PRO A 2 3.84 -6.26 4.50
N LEU A 3 3.15 -7.27 3.98
CA LEU A 3 3.66 -8.64 3.93
C LEU A 3 4.61 -8.92 2.75
N GLY A 4 4.53 -8.16 1.68
CA GLY A 4 5.36 -8.35 0.48
C GLY A 4 4.84 -7.58 -0.73
N LEU A 5 5.46 -7.85 -1.87
CA LEU A 5 5.02 -7.41 -3.20
C LEU A 5 4.41 -8.60 -3.91
N LEU A 6 3.13 -8.53 -4.22
CA LEU A 6 2.42 -9.62 -4.89
C LEU A 6 2.70 -9.63 -6.39
N ALA A 7 2.64 -8.46 -7.03
CA ALA A 7 2.93 -8.30 -8.44
C ALA A 7 3.45 -6.89 -8.74
N GLN A 8 4.22 -6.77 -9.79
CA GLN A 8 4.68 -5.51 -10.34
C GLN A 8 4.58 -5.55 -11.85
N GLN A 9 3.96 -4.54 -12.44
CA GLN A 9 3.83 -4.41 -13.87
C GLN A 9 4.66 -3.23 -14.36
N VAL A 10 5.41 -3.45 -15.42
CA VAL A 10 6.22 -2.41 -16.09
C VAL A 10 5.77 -2.34 -17.54
N TRP A 11 5.33 -1.18 -17.98
CA TRP A 11 4.94 -0.95 -19.36
C TRP A 11 5.41 0.42 -19.82
N ALA A 12 5.64 0.54 -21.12
CA ALA A 12 5.88 1.82 -21.79
C ALA A 12 4.68 2.17 -22.66
N ARG A 13 4.29 3.44 -22.70
CA ARG A 13 3.28 3.93 -23.63
C ARG A 13 3.85 3.91 -25.02
N ASP A 14 3.07 3.43 -26.01
CA ASP A 14 3.42 3.60 -27.41
C ASP A 14 3.41 5.12 -27.73
N PRO A 15 4.51 5.69 -28.22
CA PRO A 15 4.58 7.09 -28.62
C PRO A 15 3.48 7.49 -29.62
N ASN A 16 3.05 6.55 -30.48
CA ASN A 16 2.00 6.76 -31.46
C ASN A 16 0.59 6.88 -30.86
N ASP A 17 0.39 6.47 -29.61
CA ASP A 17 -0.89 6.55 -28.90
C ASP A 17 -1.02 7.80 -28.03
N VAL A 18 0.02 8.59 -27.93
CA VAL A 18 0.00 9.86 -27.21
C VAL A 18 -0.95 10.83 -27.94
N GLY A 19 -1.94 11.38 -27.22
CA GLY A 19 -2.91 12.35 -27.74
C GLY A 19 -4.23 11.75 -28.27
N LYS A 20 -4.37 10.45 -28.45
CA LYS A 20 -5.59 9.81 -29.00
C LYS A 20 -6.70 9.56 -27.96
N ARG A 21 -6.97 10.51 -27.08
CA ARG A 21 -7.97 10.40 -25.98
C ARG A 21 -9.38 9.99 -26.44
N ALA A 22 -9.83 10.48 -27.59
CA ALA A 22 -11.19 10.23 -28.12
C ALA A 22 -11.43 8.76 -28.49
N ARG A 23 -10.43 8.07 -29.05
CA ARG A 23 -10.52 6.65 -29.45
C ARG A 23 -10.51 5.69 -28.26
N ARG A 24 -9.92 6.07 -27.11
CA ARG A 24 -9.81 5.20 -25.93
C ARG A 24 -11.14 4.74 -25.35
N LYS A 25 -12.21 5.54 -25.49
CA LYS A 25 -13.55 5.15 -24.98
C LYS A 25 -14.12 3.92 -25.68
N GLN A 26 -13.78 3.71 -26.95
CA GLN A 26 -14.33 2.64 -27.80
C GLN A 26 -13.47 1.35 -27.77
N LEU A 27 -12.24 1.42 -27.27
CA LEU A 27 -11.36 0.27 -27.21
C LEU A 27 -11.86 -0.75 -26.17
N PRO A 28 -11.67 -2.06 -26.39
CA PRO A 28 -11.87 -3.08 -25.37
C PRO A 28 -10.89 -2.86 -24.22
N ILE A 29 -11.20 -3.39 -23.02
CA ILE A 29 -10.34 -3.19 -21.84
C ILE A 29 -8.93 -3.74 -22.04
N SER A 30 -8.79 -4.81 -22.81
CA SER A 30 -7.50 -5.42 -23.18
C SER A 30 -6.53 -4.50 -23.92
N GLN A 31 -7.02 -3.37 -24.45
CA GLN A 31 -6.22 -2.35 -25.15
C GLN A 31 -6.16 -1.03 -24.36
N LYS A 32 -6.64 -1.00 -23.13
CA LYS A 32 -6.62 0.17 -22.25
C LYS A 32 -5.60 0.00 -21.14
N GLU A 33 -5.02 1.10 -20.67
CA GLU A 33 -4.16 1.11 -19.48
C GLU A 33 -4.89 0.55 -18.25
N SER A 34 -6.23 0.67 -18.20
CA SER A 34 -7.05 0.11 -17.11
C SER A 34 -7.04 -1.42 -17.03
N GLN A 35 -6.50 -2.13 -18.04
CA GLN A 35 -6.26 -3.58 -17.98
C GLN A 35 -5.33 -3.96 -16.83
N GLN A 36 -4.42 -3.07 -16.43
CA GLN A 36 -3.53 -3.29 -15.28
C GLN A 36 -4.30 -3.67 -14.01
N TRP A 37 -5.53 -3.16 -13.83
CA TRP A 37 -6.36 -3.49 -12.67
C TRP A 37 -6.89 -4.92 -12.71
N LEU A 38 -7.16 -5.45 -13.91
CA LEU A 38 -7.50 -6.87 -14.07
C LEU A 38 -6.28 -7.75 -13.80
N HIS A 39 -5.10 -7.42 -14.31
CA HIS A 39 -3.88 -8.15 -14.00
C HIS A 39 -3.52 -8.12 -12.51
N SER A 40 -3.78 -6.98 -11.85
CA SER A 40 -3.62 -6.89 -10.39
C SER A 40 -4.59 -7.82 -9.66
N LEU A 41 -5.84 -7.90 -10.10
CA LEU A 41 -6.84 -8.80 -9.54
C LEU A 41 -6.46 -10.28 -9.80
N ASP A 42 -5.98 -10.61 -10.99
CA ASP A 42 -5.51 -11.97 -11.33
C ASP A 42 -4.39 -12.42 -10.40
N ALA A 43 -3.44 -11.53 -10.08
CA ALA A 43 -2.39 -11.82 -9.11
C ALA A 43 -2.95 -12.11 -7.71
N VAL A 44 -3.99 -11.39 -7.26
CA VAL A 44 -4.68 -11.66 -5.99
C VAL A 44 -5.41 -13.00 -6.06
N CYS A 45 -6.05 -13.31 -7.18
CA CYS A 45 -6.72 -14.61 -7.38
C CYS A 45 -5.73 -15.77 -7.30
N THR A 46 -4.57 -15.64 -7.92
CA THR A 46 -3.49 -16.65 -7.86
C THR A 46 -2.96 -16.81 -6.43
N ALA A 47 -2.77 -15.71 -5.69
CA ALA A 47 -2.32 -15.76 -4.31
C ALA A 47 -3.32 -16.45 -3.36
N ARG A 48 -4.59 -16.50 -3.73
CA ARG A 48 -5.63 -17.20 -2.97
C ARG A 48 -5.32 -18.68 -2.76
N ASP A 49 -4.68 -19.32 -3.72
CA ASP A 49 -4.31 -20.75 -3.65
C ASP A 49 -3.28 -21.01 -2.55
N CYS A 50 -2.42 -20.01 -2.26
CA CYS A 50 -1.41 -20.10 -1.20
C CYS A 50 -1.98 -19.85 0.21
N CYS A 51 -3.17 -19.23 0.33
CA CYS A 51 -3.77 -18.88 1.62
C CYS A 51 -5.29 -19.15 1.62
N PRO A 52 -5.71 -20.43 1.55
CA PRO A 52 -7.12 -20.81 1.31
C PRO A 52 -8.09 -20.47 2.44
N THR A 53 -7.61 -20.16 3.63
CA THR A 53 -8.44 -19.77 4.79
C THR A 53 -8.53 -18.26 4.97
N THR A 54 -7.71 -17.47 4.25
CA THR A 54 -7.63 -16.01 4.40
C THR A 54 -8.48 -15.31 3.36
N ARG A 55 -9.33 -14.36 3.77
CA ARG A 55 -9.99 -13.47 2.82
C ARG A 55 -8.98 -12.48 2.25
N LEU A 56 -8.85 -12.42 0.94
CA LEU A 56 -8.04 -11.45 0.23
C LEU A 56 -8.92 -10.33 -0.31
N VAL A 57 -8.54 -9.08 -0.08
CA VAL A 57 -9.28 -7.91 -0.56
C VAL A 57 -8.37 -7.10 -1.47
N SER A 58 -8.70 -7.02 -2.76
CA SER A 58 -8.02 -6.12 -3.69
C SER A 58 -8.54 -4.70 -3.48
N VAL A 59 -7.67 -3.80 -3.03
CA VAL A 59 -8.04 -2.41 -2.73
C VAL A 59 -7.51 -1.50 -3.83
N GLY A 60 -8.42 -0.75 -4.47
CA GLY A 60 -8.10 0.14 -5.59
C GLY A 60 -8.53 1.59 -5.33
N ASP A 61 -7.82 2.53 -5.97
CA ASP A 61 -8.21 3.94 -5.97
C ASP A 61 -9.27 4.25 -7.03
N ARG A 62 -9.46 5.55 -7.35
CA ARG A 62 -10.42 6.00 -8.34
C ARG A 62 -10.18 5.45 -9.75
N GLU A 63 -8.94 5.11 -10.11
CA GLU A 63 -8.61 4.57 -11.42
C GLU A 63 -9.11 3.13 -11.58
N ALA A 64 -9.25 2.40 -10.48
CA ALA A 64 -9.80 1.04 -10.44
C ALA A 64 -11.33 0.99 -10.57
N ASP A 65 -12.07 2.13 -10.51
CA ASP A 65 -13.52 2.17 -10.71
C ASP A 65 -13.91 1.88 -12.16
N VAL A 66 -13.59 0.68 -12.62
CA VAL A 66 -13.88 0.18 -13.95
C VAL A 66 -14.91 -0.94 -13.83
N TYR A 67 -15.94 -0.91 -14.71
CA TYR A 67 -17.00 -1.92 -14.67
C TYR A 67 -16.44 -3.34 -14.81
N ASP A 68 -15.51 -3.54 -15.73
CA ASP A 68 -14.90 -4.85 -16.00
C ASP A 68 -14.18 -5.43 -14.79
N VAL A 69 -13.56 -4.60 -13.95
CA VAL A 69 -12.91 -5.03 -12.69
C VAL A 69 -13.96 -5.52 -11.68
N LEU A 70 -15.06 -4.77 -11.54
CA LEU A 70 -16.14 -5.14 -10.62
C LEU A 70 -16.91 -6.39 -11.06
N ALA A 71 -17.08 -6.56 -12.37
CA ALA A 71 -17.77 -7.69 -12.98
C ALA A 71 -16.88 -8.94 -13.18
N ALA A 72 -15.55 -8.80 -13.02
CA ALA A 72 -14.62 -9.91 -13.22
C ALA A 72 -14.95 -11.09 -12.30
N ALA A 73 -14.93 -12.28 -12.88
CA ALA A 73 -15.03 -13.52 -12.12
C ALA A 73 -13.84 -13.68 -11.17
N ARG A 74 -14.08 -14.18 -9.97
CA ARG A 74 -13.06 -14.39 -8.95
C ARG A 74 -13.44 -15.54 -8.02
N PRO A 75 -12.43 -16.24 -7.48
CA PRO A 75 -12.69 -17.36 -6.56
C PRO A 75 -13.30 -16.87 -5.24
N ALA A 76 -13.98 -17.77 -4.56
CA ALA A 76 -14.47 -17.50 -3.21
C ALA A 76 -13.32 -17.07 -2.28
N GLY A 77 -13.57 -16.07 -1.45
CA GLY A 77 -12.55 -15.49 -0.56
C GLY A 77 -11.69 -14.39 -1.18
N VAL A 78 -11.89 -14.06 -2.47
CA VAL A 78 -11.32 -12.83 -3.08
C VAL A 78 -12.41 -11.78 -3.23
N ALA A 79 -12.16 -10.61 -2.68
CA ALA A 79 -13.10 -9.48 -2.67
C ALA A 79 -12.44 -8.21 -3.24
N LEU A 80 -13.28 -7.22 -3.53
CA LEU A 80 -12.88 -5.91 -4.02
C LEU A 80 -13.30 -4.83 -3.02
N LEU A 81 -12.46 -3.80 -2.91
CA LEU A 81 -12.78 -2.53 -2.24
C LEU A 81 -12.18 -1.39 -3.06
N LEU A 82 -13.03 -0.63 -3.76
CA LEU A 82 -12.61 0.39 -4.69
C LEU A 82 -13.16 1.75 -4.27
N ARG A 83 -12.43 2.82 -4.53
CA ARG A 83 -12.98 4.17 -4.39
C ARG A 83 -13.72 4.56 -5.67
N ALA A 84 -14.98 4.95 -5.55
CA ALA A 84 -15.77 5.43 -6.68
C ALA A 84 -15.14 6.70 -7.28
N ALA A 85 -15.00 6.72 -8.61
CA ALA A 85 -14.49 7.85 -9.36
C ALA A 85 -15.60 8.75 -9.89
N TRP A 86 -16.75 8.15 -10.21
CA TRP A 86 -17.82 8.79 -10.94
C TRP A 86 -19.18 8.42 -10.36
N ASP A 87 -20.16 9.30 -10.53
CA ASP A 87 -21.55 9.01 -10.20
C ASP A 87 -22.11 8.02 -11.24
N ARG A 88 -22.16 6.75 -10.87
CA ARG A 88 -22.54 5.65 -11.75
C ARG A 88 -24.03 5.32 -11.62
N CYS A 89 -24.60 4.85 -12.72
CA CYS A 89 -25.98 4.38 -12.75
C CYS A 89 -26.12 3.10 -11.92
N VAL A 90 -27.12 3.09 -11.04
CA VAL A 90 -27.54 1.96 -10.22
C VAL A 90 -29.02 1.70 -10.44
N SER A 91 -29.48 0.50 -10.10
CA SER A 91 -30.90 0.16 -10.07
C SER A 91 -31.54 0.81 -8.84
N GLY A 92 -32.75 1.32 -9.01
CA GLY A 92 -33.49 1.96 -7.91
C GLY A 92 -34.01 3.33 -8.27
N PRO A 93 -34.74 3.99 -7.37
CA PRO A 93 -35.46 5.24 -7.64
C PRO A 93 -34.48 6.41 -7.94
N GLU A 94 -33.38 6.49 -7.24
CA GLU A 94 -32.40 7.58 -7.34
C GLU A 94 -31.56 7.48 -8.62
N ARG A 95 -31.48 6.33 -9.27
CA ARG A 95 -30.76 6.04 -10.52
C ARG A 95 -29.24 6.20 -10.47
N TYR A 96 -28.69 6.94 -9.52
CA TYR A 96 -27.26 7.25 -9.39
C TYR A 96 -26.78 6.94 -7.98
N ILE A 97 -25.53 6.52 -7.90
CA ILE A 97 -24.98 5.94 -6.68
C ILE A 97 -24.87 6.93 -5.52
N TRP A 98 -24.46 8.17 -5.78
CA TRP A 98 -24.33 9.20 -4.75
C TRP A 98 -25.70 9.52 -4.13
N ALA A 99 -26.70 9.82 -4.95
CA ALA A 99 -28.05 10.09 -4.49
C ALA A 99 -28.63 8.89 -3.71
N THR A 100 -28.38 7.66 -4.18
CA THR A 100 -28.84 6.44 -3.49
C THR A 100 -28.27 6.32 -2.07
N VAL A 101 -26.98 6.64 -1.88
CA VAL A 101 -26.33 6.57 -0.56
C VAL A 101 -26.70 7.75 0.31
N GLU A 102 -26.83 8.95 -0.26
CA GLU A 102 -27.22 10.17 0.46
C GLU A 102 -28.65 10.10 0.98
N ALA A 103 -29.54 9.35 0.31
CA ALA A 103 -30.88 9.07 0.80
C ALA A 103 -30.93 8.16 2.03
N GLN A 104 -29.79 7.53 2.41
CA GLN A 104 -29.72 6.70 3.61
C GLN A 104 -29.48 7.56 4.86
N PRO A 105 -29.97 7.13 6.02
CA PRO A 105 -29.69 7.82 7.28
C PRO A 105 -28.17 7.78 7.59
N VAL A 106 -27.69 8.81 8.26
CA VAL A 106 -26.35 8.78 8.86
C VAL A 106 -26.35 7.80 10.00
N VAL A 107 -25.53 6.75 9.89
CA VAL A 107 -25.47 5.69 10.91
C VAL A 107 -24.50 6.00 12.03
N GLU A 108 -23.47 6.81 11.76
CA GLU A 108 -22.45 7.19 12.75
C GLU A 108 -21.75 8.49 12.34
N ARG A 109 -21.14 9.12 13.34
CA ARG A 109 -20.24 10.27 13.18
C ARG A 109 -18.87 9.93 13.76
N LEU A 110 -17.87 9.86 12.90
CA LEU A 110 -16.50 9.53 13.28
C LEU A 110 -15.67 10.81 13.44
N LEU A 111 -14.89 10.89 14.50
CA LEU A 111 -13.91 11.96 14.67
C LEU A 111 -12.58 11.52 14.03
N LEU A 112 -12.13 12.29 13.03
CA LEU A 112 -10.85 12.06 12.36
C LEU A 112 -9.88 13.18 12.65
N HIS A 113 -8.74 12.86 13.25
CA HIS A 113 -7.64 13.81 13.35
C HIS A 113 -6.91 13.94 12.01
N VAL A 114 -7.01 15.10 11.39
CA VAL A 114 -6.33 15.45 10.13
C VAL A 114 -5.01 16.12 10.48
N PRO A 115 -3.88 15.51 10.20
CA PRO A 115 -2.57 16.08 10.51
C PRO A 115 -2.28 17.31 9.63
N ARG A 116 -1.38 18.16 10.10
CA ARG A 116 -0.91 19.32 9.34
C ARG A 116 -0.39 18.92 7.98
N ARG A 117 -0.85 19.60 6.92
CA ARG A 117 -0.42 19.37 5.54
C ARG A 117 -0.05 20.68 4.85
N GLY A 118 1.24 20.92 4.66
CA GLY A 118 1.71 22.18 4.09
C GLY A 118 1.28 23.40 4.91
N PRO A 119 0.58 24.38 4.31
CA PRO A 119 0.07 25.55 5.01
C PRO A 119 -1.15 25.24 5.91
N GLN A 120 -1.85 24.12 5.68
CA GLN A 120 -3.04 23.75 6.44
C GLN A 120 -2.67 23.23 7.82
N ALA A 121 -3.22 23.85 8.88
CA ALA A 121 -3.05 23.41 10.26
C ALA A 121 -3.68 22.04 10.50
N ALA A 122 -3.19 21.31 11.51
CA ALA A 122 -3.88 20.12 11.98
C ALA A 122 -5.27 20.48 12.51
N ARG A 123 -6.26 19.64 12.26
CA ARG A 123 -7.65 19.85 12.71
C ARG A 123 -8.35 18.52 12.98
N ASP A 124 -9.42 18.58 13.73
CA ASP A 124 -10.32 17.46 13.89
C ASP A 124 -11.52 17.63 12.96
N ALA A 125 -11.85 16.61 12.21
CA ALA A 125 -12.95 16.57 11.26
C ALA A 125 -14.00 15.57 11.74
N THR A 126 -15.27 15.98 11.74
CA THR A 126 -16.39 15.07 11.98
C THR A 126 -16.87 14.50 10.67
N LEU A 127 -16.84 13.18 10.52
CA LEU A 127 -17.24 12.48 9.32
C LEU A 127 -18.56 11.76 9.52
N ALA A 128 -19.55 12.04 8.68
CA ALA A 128 -20.80 11.28 8.62
C ALA A 128 -20.58 10.01 7.79
N LEU A 129 -21.01 8.87 8.32
CA LEU A 129 -20.94 7.56 7.68
C LEU A 129 -22.33 7.11 7.24
N ARG A 130 -22.45 6.70 5.98
CA ARG A 130 -23.64 6.04 5.41
C ARG A 130 -23.24 4.81 4.64
N PHE A 131 -24.11 3.82 4.57
CA PHE A 131 -23.89 2.65 3.71
C PHE A 131 -25.21 2.04 3.26
N CYS A 132 -25.19 1.37 2.12
CA CYS A 132 -26.31 0.58 1.62
C CYS A 132 -25.85 -0.41 0.53
N PRO A 133 -26.62 -1.49 0.28
CA PRO A 133 -26.44 -2.29 -0.91
C PRO A 133 -26.83 -1.49 -2.15
N VAL A 134 -26.10 -1.68 -3.25
CA VAL A 134 -26.36 -1.05 -4.54
C VAL A 134 -26.19 -2.06 -5.68
N THR A 135 -27.00 -1.94 -6.70
CA THR A 135 -26.87 -2.75 -7.92
C THR A 135 -26.41 -1.87 -9.06
N ARG A 136 -25.11 -1.95 -9.38
CA ARG A 136 -24.50 -1.16 -10.46
C ARG A 136 -24.96 -1.66 -11.83
N CYS A 137 -25.44 -0.75 -12.68
CA CYS A 137 -25.81 -1.04 -14.05
C CYS A 137 -24.58 -1.08 -14.97
N PRO A 138 -24.63 -1.86 -16.08
CA PRO A 138 -23.63 -1.81 -17.12
C PRO A 138 -23.49 -0.41 -17.73
N PRO A 139 -22.30 -0.06 -18.26
CA PRO A 139 -22.10 1.21 -18.96
C PRO A 139 -23.06 1.37 -20.15
N ARG A 140 -23.71 2.54 -20.28
CA ARG A 140 -24.73 2.79 -21.33
C ARG A 140 -24.22 2.50 -22.73
N HIS A 141 -22.96 2.81 -23.04
CA HIS A 141 -22.37 2.57 -24.36
C HIS A 141 -22.12 1.09 -24.66
N ARG A 142 -22.26 0.20 -23.65
CA ARG A 142 -22.08 -1.24 -23.76
C ARG A 142 -23.38 -2.03 -23.50
N GLN A 143 -24.52 -1.37 -23.49
CA GLN A 143 -25.82 -2.04 -23.22
C GLN A 143 -26.15 -3.19 -24.20
N ARG A 144 -25.67 -3.07 -25.46
CA ARG A 144 -25.85 -4.12 -26.47
C ARG A 144 -25.05 -5.40 -26.23
N GLU A 145 -24.08 -5.35 -25.32
CA GLU A 145 -23.24 -6.52 -24.98
C GLU A 145 -23.92 -7.48 -24.01
N GLY A 146 -25.09 -7.15 -23.49
CA GLY A 146 -25.83 -8.02 -22.55
C GLY A 146 -25.11 -8.22 -21.20
N LEU A 147 -24.31 -7.24 -20.78
CA LEU A 147 -23.52 -7.33 -19.55
C LEU A 147 -24.41 -7.38 -18.31
N PRO A 148 -24.07 -8.20 -17.28
CA PRO A 148 -24.85 -8.32 -16.07
C PRO A 148 -24.81 -7.07 -15.20
N THR A 149 -25.78 -6.88 -14.32
CA THR A 149 -25.65 -5.95 -13.20
C THR A 149 -24.71 -6.52 -12.15
N VAL A 150 -24.10 -5.66 -11.35
CA VAL A 150 -23.17 -6.06 -10.29
C VAL A 150 -23.68 -5.58 -8.94
N THR A 151 -23.98 -6.52 -8.03
CA THR A 151 -24.38 -6.20 -6.65
C THR A 151 -23.14 -5.87 -5.82
N LEU A 152 -23.18 -4.74 -5.13
CA LEU A 152 -22.10 -4.17 -4.32
C LEU A 152 -22.70 -3.56 -3.05
N TRP A 153 -21.85 -3.23 -2.11
CA TRP A 153 -22.15 -2.34 -1.00
C TRP A 153 -21.39 -1.02 -1.19
N ALA A 154 -22.10 0.06 -0.98
CA ALA A 154 -21.53 1.41 -1.03
C ALA A 154 -21.37 1.91 0.41
N VAL A 155 -20.20 2.47 0.73
CA VAL A 155 -19.89 3.09 2.02
C VAL A 155 -19.42 4.52 1.75
N GLN A 156 -20.19 5.51 2.20
CA GLN A 156 -19.89 6.93 2.06
C GLN A 156 -19.33 7.48 3.36
N VAL A 157 -18.25 8.25 3.22
CA VAL A 157 -17.71 9.10 4.29
C VAL A 157 -17.75 10.53 3.80
N GLN A 158 -18.37 11.43 4.56
CA GLN A 158 -18.53 12.84 4.21
C GLN A 158 -18.30 13.72 5.44
N GLU A 159 -17.44 14.73 5.31
CA GLU A 159 -17.19 15.68 6.37
C GLU A 159 -18.42 16.55 6.64
N VAL A 160 -18.78 16.70 7.91
CA VAL A 160 -19.87 17.54 8.38
C VAL A 160 -19.29 18.91 8.74
N ASP A 161 -19.91 19.97 8.24
CA ASP A 161 -19.52 21.36 8.49
C ASP A 161 -18.02 21.64 8.27
N PRO A 162 -17.48 21.34 7.06
CA PRO A 162 -16.08 21.57 6.77
C PRO A 162 -15.74 23.07 6.81
N PRO A 163 -14.52 23.47 7.24
CA PRO A 163 -14.09 24.86 7.16
C PRO A 163 -14.12 25.39 5.74
N THR A 164 -14.45 26.66 5.56
CA THR A 164 -14.65 27.30 4.24
C THR A 164 -13.42 27.27 3.33
N ASP A 165 -12.23 27.31 3.93
CA ASP A 165 -10.96 27.38 3.18
C ASP A 165 -10.29 26.00 2.97
N VAL A 166 -11.01 24.91 3.24
CA VAL A 166 -10.46 23.55 3.15
C VAL A 166 -11.34 22.68 2.26
N THR A 167 -10.71 21.89 1.41
CA THR A 167 -11.44 20.87 0.65
C THR A 167 -12.03 19.85 1.60
N PRO A 168 -13.36 19.63 1.60
CA PRO A 168 -14.01 18.64 2.44
C PRO A 168 -13.45 17.23 2.26
N ILE A 169 -13.43 16.48 3.34
CA ILE A 169 -13.13 15.05 3.27
C ILE A 169 -14.37 14.33 2.79
N GLU A 170 -14.29 13.76 1.59
CA GLU A 170 -15.37 13.04 0.97
C GLU A 170 -14.85 11.80 0.24
N GLY A 171 -15.56 10.70 0.38
CA GLY A 171 -15.24 9.47 -0.30
C GLY A 171 -16.40 8.50 -0.35
N LEU A 172 -16.54 7.81 -1.47
CA LEU A 172 -17.48 6.72 -1.65
C LEU A 172 -16.68 5.47 -2.00
N LEU A 173 -16.82 4.44 -1.17
CA LEU A 173 -16.21 3.13 -1.36
C LEU A 173 -17.25 2.16 -1.90
N LEU A 174 -16.81 1.29 -2.82
CA LEU A 174 -17.61 0.20 -3.39
C LEU A 174 -16.93 -1.11 -3.03
N THR A 175 -17.66 -2.03 -2.43
CA THR A 175 -17.11 -3.32 -2.04
C THR A 175 -18.03 -4.48 -2.41
N THR A 176 -17.42 -5.63 -2.65
CA THR A 176 -18.12 -6.90 -2.85
C THR A 176 -18.31 -7.69 -1.56
N VAL A 177 -17.83 -7.16 -0.44
CA VAL A 177 -18.09 -7.73 0.90
C VAL A 177 -19.31 -7.06 1.49
N ALA A 178 -20.22 -7.85 2.02
CA ALA A 178 -21.42 -7.33 2.68
C ALA A 178 -21.09 -6.32 3.78
N VAL A 179 -21.93 -5.30 3.91
CA VAL A 179 -21.87 -4.27 4.93
C VAL A 179 -23.29 -4.07 5.46
N ASP A 180 -23.57 -4.74 6.55
CA ASP A 180 -24.90 -4.76 7.17
C ASP A 180 -24.90 -4.02 8.53
N THR A 181 -23.70 -3.74 9.06
CA THR A 181 -23.51 -3.07 10.35
C THR A 181 -22.56 -1.88 10.24
N MET A 182 -22.68 -0.96 11.19
CA MET A 182 -21.77 0.18 11.36
C MET A 182 -20.31 -0.28 11.51
N ALA A 183 -20.07 -1.31 12.33
CA ALA A 183 -18.71 -1.83 12.55
C ALA A 183 -18.07 -2.32 11.25
N GLU A 184 -18.82 -3.00 10.40
CA GLU A 184 -18.37 -3.44 9.08
C GLU A 184 -18.10 -2.26 8.15
N ALA A 185 -18.92 -1.20 8.20
CA ALA A 185 -18.69 -0.02 7.39
C ALA A 185 -17.37 0.70 7.81
N ILE A 186 -17.11 0.85 9.11
CA ILE A 186 -15.86 1.38 9.65
C ILE A 186 -14.68 0.51 9.21
N GLU A 187 -14.79 -0.79 9.34
CA GLU A 187 -13.75 -1.74 8.91
C GLU A 187 -13.39 -1.56 7.42
N ARG A 188 -14.37 -1.30 6.53
CA ARG A 188 -14.09 -1.03 5.09
C ARG A 188 -13.35 0.28 4.91
N VAL A 189 -13.64 1.30 5.70
CA VAL A 189 -12.87 2.56 5.68
C VAL A 189 -11.43 2.32 6.15
N GLU A 190 -11.22 1.54 7.20
CA GLU A 190 -9.90 1.15 7.70
C GLU A 190 -9.11 0.32 6.67
N TRP A 191 -9.75 -0.65 6.02
CA TRP A 191 -9.12 -1.40 4.93
C TRP A 191 -8.67 -0.48 3.79
N TYR A 192 -9.53 0.48 3.41
CA TYR A 192 -9.15 1.45 2.39
C TYR A 192 -7.98 2.34 2.82
N ALA A 193 -7.90 2.71 4.08
CA ALA A 193 -6.79 3.47 4.62
C ALA A 193 -5.45 2.73 4.50
N CYS A 194 -5.44 1.38 4.57
CA CYS A 194 -4.24 0.58 4.35
C CYS A 194 -3.64 0.77 2.94
N ARG A 195 -4.43 1.21 1.95
CA ARG A 195 -3.95 1.53 0.59
C ARG A 195 -2.83 2.58 0.59
N TRP A 196 -2.83 3.51 1.55
CA TRP A 196 -1.75 4.48 1.69
C TRP A 196 -0.35 3.85 1.79
N GLY A 197 -0.26 2.59 2.19
CA GLY A 197 1.00 1.85 2.24
C GLY A 197 1.71 1.83 0.89
N ILE A 198 1.00 1.75 -0.25
CA ILE A 198 1.60 1.76 -1.58
C ILE A 198 2.25 3.12 -1.91
N GLU A 199 1.67 4.23 -1.45
CA GLU A 199 2.24 5.57 -1.64
C GLU A 199 3.55 5.74 -0.87
N VAL A 200 3.61 5.18 0.35
CA VAL A 200 4.82 5.19 1.17
C VAL A 200 5.91 4.35 0.50
N TRP A 201 5.57 3.15 0.02
CA TRP A 201 6.48 2.28 -0.70
C TRP A 201 7.01 2.95 -1.99
N HIS A 202 6.15 3.56 -2.81
CA HIS A 202 6.56 4.32 -3.99
C HIS A 202 7.50 5.48 -3.62
N ARG A 203 7.25 6.18 -2.52
CA ARG A 203 8.13 7.25 -2.04
C ARG A 203 9.51 6.72 -1.69
N ILE A 204 9.60 5.56 -1.02
CA ILE A 204 10.89 4.92 -0.72
C ILE A 204 11.59 4.54 -2.02
N LEU A 205 10.88 3.95 -2.98
CA LEU A 205 11.44 3.54 -4.27
C LEU A 205 11.96 4.75 -5.08
N LYS A 206 11.19 5.83 -5.14
CA LYS A 206 11.54 7.04 -5.90
C LYS A 206 12.58 7.91 -5.21
N SER A 207 12.32 8.33 -3.97
CA SER A 207 13.17 9.27 -3.24
C SER A 207 14.30 8.58 -2.48
N GLY A 208 14.05 7.39 -1.92
CA GLY A 208 15.06 6.59 -1.23
C GLY A 208 16.01 5.95 -2.23
N CYS A 209 15.52 5.01 -3.02
CA CYS A 209 16.32 4.25 -3.98
C CYS A 209 16.69 5.05 -5.24
N ARG A 210 16.05 6.20 -5.45
CA ARG A 210 16.29 7.11 -6.60
C ARG A 210 16.17 6.39 -7.95
N ILE A 211 15.14 5.54 -8.08
CA ILE A 211 14.97 4.66 -9.24
C ILE A 211 14.79 5.45 -10.56
N GLU A 212 14.18 6.64 -10.49
CA GLU A 212 13.94 7.51 -11.65
C GLU A 212 15.24 8.14 -12.20
N GLU A 213 16.29 8.20 -11.40
CA GLU A 213 17.60 8.73 -11.79
C GLU A 213 18.54 7.65 -12.36
N ARG A 214 18.13 6.38 -12.31
CA ARG A 214 18.95 5.26 -12.77
C ARG A 214 18.94 5.19 -14.30
N GLN A 215 20.09 5.45 -14.91
CA GLN A 215 20.31 5.28 -16.34
C GLN A 215 20.84 3.88 -16.61
N LEU A 216 20.00 3.01 -17.14
CA LEU A 216 20.37 1.65 -17.50
C LEU A 216 20.29 1.48 -19.01
N ALA A 217 21.23 0.74 -19.59
CA ALA A 217 21.45 0.67 -21.02
C ALA A 217 20.31 0.01 -21.84
N SER A 218 19.37 -0.69 -21.18
CA SER A 218 18.24 -1.32 -21.86
C SER A 218 17.00 -1.42 -20.94
N GLY A 219 15.81 -1.50 -21.55
CA GLY A 219 14.56 -1.71 -20.83
C GLY A 219 14.56 -2.98 -19.96
N GLU A 220 15.20 -4.07 -20.42
CA GLU A 220 15.32 -5.30 -19.66
C GLU A 220 16.18 -5.10 -18.39
N ARG A 221 17.30 -4.39 -18.50
CA ARG A 221 18.15 -4.06 -17.34
C ARG A 221 17.41 -3.15 -16.37
N LEU A 222 16.63 -2.20 -16.88
CA LEU A 222 15.79 -1.34 -16.06
C LEU A 222 14.74 -2.15 -15.30
N GLN A 223 14.09 -3.10 -15.95
CA GLN A 223 13.10 -3.98 -15.33
C GLN A 223 13.71 -4.85 -14.22
N ARG A 224 14.87 -5.45 -14.48
CA ARG A 224 15.62 -6.24 -13.47
C ARG A 224 16.04 -5.37 -12.28
N GLY A 225 16.57 -4.17 -12.56
CA GLY A 225 16.93 -3.19 -11.54
C GLY A 225 15.72 -2.79 -10.70
N LEU A 226 14.59 -2.46 -11.35
CA LEU A 226 13.35 -2.11 -10.69
C LEU A 226 12.86 -3.21 -9.75
N THR A 227 12.95 -4.48 -10.16
CA THR A 227 12.58 -5.64 -9.31
C THR A 227 13.43 -5.68 -8.03
N LEU A 228 14.76 -5.54 -8.16
CA LEU A 228 15.65 -5.53 -7.00
C LEU A 228 15.36 -4.35 -6.06
N TYR A 229 15.23 -3.14 -6.60
CA TYR A 229 14.92 -1.95 -5.79
C TYR A 229 13.54 -2.02 -5.15
N SER A 230 12.60 -2.71 -5.77
CA SER A 230 11.25 -2.93 -5.22
C SER A 230 11.30 -3.77 -3.95
N VAL A 231 12.10 -4.83 -3.92
CA VAL A 231 12.32 -5.66 -2.72
C VAL A 231 13.02 -4.86 -1.63
N ILE A 232 14.04 -4.08 -1.99
CA ILE A 232 14.75 -3.22 -1.04
C ILE A 232 13.81 -2.16 -0.44
N ALA A 233 13.02 -1.49 -1.26
CA ALA A 233 12.04 -0.51 -0.80
C ALA A 233 10.99 -1.14 0.12
N TRP A 234 10.57 -2.38 -0.18
CA TRP A 234 9.68 -3.13 0.70
C TRP A 234 10.35 -3.44 2.05
N ARG A 235 11.60 -3.91 2.07
CA ARG A 235 12.34 -4.18 3.32
C ARG A 235 12.42 -2.94 4.22
N ILE A 236 12.73 -1.77 3.65
CA ILE A 236 12.76 -0.50 4.38
C ILE A 236 11.38 -0.14 4.91
N PHE A 237 10.35 -0.27 4.08
CA PHE A 237 8.97 -0.01 4.46
C PHE A 237 8.52 -0.94 5.59
N TYR A 238 8.78 -2.23 5.45
CA TYR A 238 8.47 -3.23 6.47
C TYR A 238 9.15 -2.91 7.80
N ALA A 239 10.47 -2.66 7.79
CA ALA A 239 11.24 -2.30 8.98
C ALA A 239 10.65 -1.06 9.68
N THR A 240 10.31 -0.03 8.90
CA THR A 240 9.73 1.21 9.43
C THR A 240 8.38 0.98 10.07
N MET A 241 7.51 0.19 9.44
CA MET A 241 6.17 -0.09 9.94
C MET A 241 6.22 -1.01 11.17
N LEU A 242 7.10 -2.00 11.15
CA LEU A 242 7.27 -2.94 12.24
C LEU A 242 7.80 -2.22 13.51
N ALA A 243 8.80 -1.37 13.36
CA ALA A 243 9.34 -0.58 14.47
C ALA A 243 8.30 0.38 15.09
N ARG A 244 7.32 0.83 14.31
CA ARG A 244 6.21 1.65 14.83
C ARG A 244 5.13 0.82 15.52
N ALA A 245 4.85 -0.37 15.01
CA ALA A 245 3.80 -1.23 15.54
C ALA A 245 4.23 -1.94 16.83
N VAL A 246 5.47 -2.38 16.90
CA VAL A 246 6.00 -3.18 18.02
C VAL A 246 7.44 -2.73 18.39
N PRO A 247 7.62 -1.47 18.83
CA PRO A 247 8.94 -0.86 19.04
C PRO A 247 9.83 -1.60 20.02
N GLU A 248 9.24 -2.22 21.04
CA GLU A 248 9.94 -2.89 22.13
C GLU A 248 10.29 -4.37 21.80
N MET A 249 9.82 -4.90 20.69
CA MET A 249 10.18 -6.26 20.27
C MET A 249 11.69 -6.36 20.02
N PRO A 250 12.33 -7.50 20.30
CA PRO A 250 13.73 -7.73 19.95
C PRO A 250 13.96 -7.56 18.45
N CYS A 251 15.04 -6.90 18.06
CA CYS A 251 15.33 -6.67 16.65
C CYS A 251 15.61 -7.95 15.84
N SER A 252 15.80 -9.08 16.51
CA SER A 252 15.92 -10.40 15.87
C SER A 252 14.70 -10.84 15.06
N VAL A 253 13.54 -10.17 15.22
CA VAL A 253 12.37 -10.37 14.33
C VAL A 253 12.58 -9.80 12.92
N LEU A 254 13.59 -8.96 12.74
CA LEU A 254 13.91 -8.28 11.47
C LEU A 254 15.34 -8.56 10.99
N LEU A 255 16.29 -8.67 11.92
CA LEU A 255 17.72 -8.76 11.66
C LEU A 255 18.24 -10.12 12.13
N GLU A 256 19.12 -10.71 11.34
CA GLU A 256 19.84 -11.92 11.74
C GLU A 256 20.85 -11.63 12.85
N LEU A 257 21.37 -12.68 13.49
CA LEU A 257 22.29 -12.57 14.62
C LEU A 257 23.51 -11.70 14.31
N ASP A 258 24.18 -12.00 13.23
CA ASP A 258 25.38 -11.26 12.77
C ASP A 258 25.05 -9.85 12.26
N GLU A 259 23.85 -9.64 11.74
CA GLU A 259 23.36 -8.32 11.31
C GLU A 259 23.26 -7.36 12.51
N TRP A 260 22.50 -7.71 13.54
CA TRP A 260 22.32 -6.80 14.67
C TRP A 260 23.59 -6.68 15.54
N GLN A 261 24.41 -7.73 15.62
CA GLN A 261 25.69 -7.66 16.32
C GLN A 261 26.66 -6.70 15.62
N ALA A 262 26.76 -6.78 14.28
CA ALA A 262 27.54 -5.84 13.49
C ALA A 262 27.09 -4.40 13.68
N LEU A 263 25.77 -4.19 13.66
CA LEU A 263 25.17 -2.88 13.89
C LEU A 263 25.50 -2.33 15.28
N TYR A 264 25.34 -3.16 16.32
CA TYR A 264 25.65 -2.76 17.69
C TYR A 264 27.12 -2.33 17.83
N CYS A 265 28.06 -3.16 17.35
CA CYS A 265 29.49 -2.87 17.43
C CYS A 265 29.90 -1.60 16.66
N ALA A 266 29.19 -1.28 15.56
CA ALA A 266 29.46 -0.09 14.79
C ALA A 266 28.95 1.20 15.46
N ILE A 267 27.81 1.14 16.13
CA ILE A 267 27.24 2.29 16.83
C ILE A 267 27.89 2.52 18.20
N HIS A 268 28.15 1.43 18.92
CA HIS A 268 28.84 1.46 20.19
C HIS A 268 30.25 0.88 19.97
N PRO A 269 31.32 1.67 19.77
CA PRO A 269 32.66 1.16 19.49
C PRO A 269 33.12 0.12 20.52
N CYS A 270 32.61 -1.09 20.37
CA CYS A 270 32.77 -2.21 21.30
C CYS A 270 32.93 -3.49 20.48
N PRO A 271 33.99 -4.28 20.73
CA PRO A 271 34.25 -5.51 19.99
C PRO A 271 33.31 -6.66 20.36
N THR A 272 32.59 -6.55 21.49
CA THR A 272 31.72 -7.61 22.01
C THR A 272 30.30 -7.11 22.13
N PRO A 273 29.37 -7.60 21.29
CA PRO A 273 27.95 -7.26 21.41
C PRO A 273 27.35 -7.89 22.67
N PRO A 274 26.21 -7.37 23.18
CA PRO A 274 25.49 -8.00 24.29
C PRO A 274 24.94 -9.37 23.87
N GLU A 275 24.54 -10.17 24.85
CA GLU A 275 23.91 -11.46 24.60
C GLU A 275 22.48 -11.31 24.09
N GLU A 276 21.77 -10.30 24.61
CA GLU A 276 20.39 -10.00 24.21
C GLU A 276 20.32 -8.99 23.06
N PRO A 277 19.47 -9.22 22.05
CA PRO A 277 19.29 -8.29 20.97
C PRO A 277 18.62 -7.00 21.46
N PRO A 278 19.04 -5.83 20.92
CA PRO A 278 18.40 -4.55 21.21
C PRO A 278 16.94 -4.53 20.72
N SER A 279 16.18 -3.52 21.16
CA SER A 279 14.81 -3.35 20.68
C SER A 279 14.79 -2.97 19.19
N LEU A 280 13.69 -3.26 18.55
CA LEU A 280 13.50 -2.99 17.13
C LEU A 280 13.54 -1.47 16.80
N ASP A 281 12.95 -0.62 17.68
CA ASP A 281 13.04 0.85 17.51
C ASP A 281 14.50 1.31 17.60
N GLN A 282 15.28 0.80 18.53
CA GLN A 282 16.70 1.11 18.68
C GLN A 282 17.47 0.71 17.41
N ALA A 283 17.30 -0.53 16.94
CA ALA A 283 18.01 -1.03 15.78
C ALA A 283 17.68 -0.21 14.51
N VAL A 284 16.41 0.11 14.25
CA VAL A 284 16.00 0.93 13.11
C VAL A 284 16.55 2.35 13.21
N ARG A 285 16.61 2.94 14.41
CA ARG A 285 17.24 4.25 14.64
C ARG A 285 18.75 4.21 14.41
N TRP A 286 19.44 3.16 14.82
CA TRP A 286 20.88 2.99 14.58
C TRP A 286 21.18 2.84 13.09
N ILE A 287 20.39 2.06 12.35
CA ILE A 287 20.48 2.02 10.87
C ILE A 287 20.30 3.42 10.30
N ALA A 288 19.34 4.18 10.79
CA ALA A 288 19.11 5.54 10.33
C ALA A 288 20.29 6.48 10.66
N GLN A 289 20.93 6.31 11.83
CA GLN A 289 22.13 7.06 12.21
C GLN A 289 23.28 6.82 11.25
N LEU A 290 23.50 5.60 10.78
CA LEU A 290 24.46 5.29 9.73
C LEU A 290 24.16 6.07 8.43
N GLY A 291 22.90 6.40 8.19
CA GLY A 291 22.46 7.22 7.06
C GLY A 291 22.44 8.74 7.31
N GLY A 292 22.92 9.19 8.48
CA GLY A 292 22.99 10.60 8.85
C GLY A 292 21.76 11.12 9.61
N PHE A 293 20.96 10.25 10.21
CA PHE A 293 19.87 10.65 11.10
C PHE A 293 20.42 11.16 12.44
N VAL A 294 20.10 12.38 12.80
CA VAL A 294 20.59 13.00 14.05
C VAL A 294 19.59 12.82 15.21
N GLY A 295 18.30 12.69 14.91
CA GLY A 295 17.23 12.40 15.89
C GLY A 295 17.25 13.29 17.12
N ARG A 296 17.00 14.60 16.97
CA ARG A 296 17.09 15.58 18.07
C ARG A 296 16.00 15.38 19.13
N ARG A 297 14.87 14.78 18.75
CA ARG A 297 13.77 14.48 19.66
C ARG A 297 13.42 12.99 19.63
N ARG A 298 13.03 12.43 20.75
CA ARG A 298 12.63 11.01 20.86
C ARG A 298 11.48 10.64 19.90
N ARG A 299 10.67 11.60 19.48
CA ARG A 299 9.54 11.42 18.54
C ARG A 299 9.94 11.57 17.06
N ASP A 300 11.16 12.03 16.78
CA ASP A 300 11.61 12.18 15.40
C ASP A 300 11.70 10.80 14.73
N GLN A 301 11.07 10.67 13.57
CA GLN A 301 11.10 9.44 12.78
C GLN A 301 12.06 9.60 11.61
N PRO A 302 12.92 8.61 11.34
CA PRO A 302 13.83 8.68 10.22
C PRO A 302 13.07 8.66 8.88
N GLY A 303 13.52 9.49 7.93
CA GLY A 303 12.98 9.52 6.58
C GLY A 303 13.47 8.35 5.72
N ALA A 304 12.75 8.08 4.63
CA ALA A 304 13.05 6.97 3.73
C ALA A 304 14.46 7.04 3.11
N GLU A 305 14.91 8.23 2.71
CA GLU A 305 16.25 8.42 2.14
C GLU A 305 17.36 8.16 3.17
N THR A 306 17.15 8.61 4.39
CA THR A 306 18.10 8.39 5.49
C THR A 306 18.21 6.90 5.82
N LEU A 307 17.07 6.21 5.90
CA LEU A 307 17.05 4.75 6.12
C LEU A 307 17.71 4.01 4.96
N TRP A 308 17.45 4.40 3.71
CA TRP A 308 18.10 3.79 2.55
C TRP A 308 19.62 3.89 2.64
N ARG A 309 20.18 5.10 2.88
CA ARG A 309 21.61 5.29 3.06
C ARG A 309 22.14 4.45 4.24
N GLY A 310 21.40 4.46 5.33
CA GLY A 310 21.75 3.66 6.51
C GLY A 310 21.81 2.17 6.21
N PHE A 311 20.84 1.62 5.49
CA PHE A 311 20.85 0.22 5.08
C PHE A 311 22.03 -0.13 4.16
N GLN A 312 22.47 0.78 3.28
CA GLN A 312 23.66 0.55 2.45
C GLN A 312 24.91 0.40 3.33
N HIS A 313 25.18 1.35 4.23
CA HIS A 313 26.30 1.25 5.16
C HIS A 313 26.19 0.03 6.09
N PHE A 314 25.00 -0.29 6.57
CA PHE A 314 24.74 -1.43 7.39
C PHE A 314 25.08 -2.76 6.69
N MET A 315 24.75 -2.91 5.42
CA MET A 315 25.11 -4.11 4.64
C MET A 315 26.63 -4.28 4.50
N ASP A 316 27.35 -3.18 4.27
CA ASP A 316 28.81 -3.20 4.19
C ASP A 316 29.44 -3.58 5.54
N LEU A 317 28.95 -3.02 6.64
CA LEU A 317 29.38 -3.35 8.00
C LEU A 317 29.11 -4.81 8.34
N THR A 318 27.95 -5.34 8.01
CA THR A 318 27.60 -6.75 8.23
C THR A 318 28.54 -7.67 7.44
N LYS A 319 28.83 -7.34 6.19
CA LYS A 319 29.78 -8.11 5.38
C LYS A 319 31.17 -8.13 6.00
N MET A 320 31.68 -6.99 6.45
CA MET A 320 32.96 -6.91 7.13
C MET A 320 32.98 -7.69 8.44
N TYR A 321 31.91 -7.58 9.23
CA TYR A 321 31.77 -8.32 10.49
C TYR A 321 31.83 -9.85 10.26
N ARG A 322 31.15 -10.37 9.24
CA ARG A 322 31.18 -11.79 8.84
C ARG A 322 32.58 -12.24 8.44
N ILE A 323 33.36 -11.40 7.76
CA ILE A 323 34.73 -11.72 7.36
C ILE A 323 35.66 -11.76 8.58
N MET A 324 35.49 -10.82 9.51
CA MET A 324 36.37 -10.71 10.71
C MET A 324 36.03 -11.71 11.80
N ARG A 325 34.80 -12.22 11.83
CA ARG A 325 34.35 -13.25 12.74
C ARG A 325 33.75 -14.42 11.94
N PRO A 326 34.56 -15.16 11.18
CA PRO A 326 34.08 -16.35 10.49
C PRO A 326 33.53 -17.31 11.55
N GLU A 327 32.39 -17.94 11.25
CA GLU A 327 31.82 -18.98 12.11
C GLU A 327 32.90 -20.00 12.49
N PRO A 328 32.90 -20.47 13.73
CA PRO A 328 33.78 -21.58 14.09
C PRO A 328 33.46 -22.73 13.17
N SER A 329 34.43 -23.10 12.32
CA SER A 329 34.30 -24.20 11.39
C SER A 329 33.69 -25.39 12.12
N ILE A 330 32.51 -25.86 11.67
CA ILE A 330 31.91 -27.09 12.20
C ILE A 330 32.95 -28.18 12.00
N ARG A 331 33.67 -28.54 13.04
CA ARG A 331 34.57 -29.68 12.99
C ARG A 331 33.71 -30.89 12.64
N PRO A 332 34.03 -31.65 11.58
CA PRO A 332 33.35 -32.90 11.34
C PRO A 332 33.45 -33.76 12.58
N LYS A 333 32.33 -34.30 13.06
CA LYS A 333 32.35 -35.27 14.18
C LYS A 333 33.30 -36.39 13.79
N PRO A 334 34.26 -36.77 14.64
CA PRO A 334 35.07 -37.96 14.42
C PRO A 334 34.13 -39.15 14.32
N SER A 335 34.32 -39.90 13.23
CA SER A 335 33.65 -41.15 12.91
C SER A 335 33.87 -42.20 13.98
#